data_2f62690e503b5612fad75bc4bc009dc6
#
_entry.id   2f62690e503b5612fad75bc4bc009dc6
#
_cell.length_a   1.000
_cell.length_b   1.000
_cell.length_c   1.000
_cell.angle_alpha   90.00
_cell.angle_beta   90.00
_cell.angle_gamma   90.00
#
_symmetry.space_group_name_H-M   'P 1'
#
loop_
_entity.id
_entity.type
_entity.pdbx_description
1 polymer ?
#
loop_
_entity_poly.entity_id
_entity_poly.type
_entity_poly.pdbx_seq_one_letter_code
_entity_poly.pdbx_strand_id
1 'polypeptide(L)'
;MASRQVLVSSAACAATAARHALTTHIVPAMRAYATHAAASPTMSSTRNHKVVVVGGGSAGLNISHQLLRQGKFSPDDIAIVDPAEWHDYQPGWTLVGGGLKDKTSLRRPLASLIDAKLRFYNTPLASFSPDSNSVTLGNGDKLTYEQLVVAPGIKVDFGTIKGLPEALKEPSAPVSSIYSYDTCDKADRTIKALTSGAALFTQPAGVIKCAGAPQKVMWLALDRWRKAGLYTPANPGSSPISITFATGLPTMFGVPKYSAVLEKLRQERGVEGLFGHDLVEINGDKATFMANGQKVVRRFDLLHATPKMGPHAFVKSSPLANEAGYVDVDDATLRHKKWSNVWSAGDASSLPTSKTAAAITAQSPVLVQNLLKAMEGKDNEVAAAYDGYTSCPLLTGEKKVLLAEFKYAGVPKETFGSTVPGMDQATPRMAFYYLKKDFFPWVYYKYMVKGQWGGPKGWIR
;
A
#
# COMPACT_ATOMS: atom_id res chain seq x y z
N MET A 1 28.84 -38.47 -49.87
CA MET A 1 27.70 -38.86 -50.74
C MET A 1 26.60 -37.79 -50.60
N ALA A 2 26.52 -37.04 -51.68
CA ALA A 2 25.36 -36.49 -52.40
C ALA A 2 24.42 -35.58 -51.54
N SER A 3 24.53 -34.25 -51.58
CA SER A 3 24.13 -33.29 -52.67
C SER A 3 22.66 -33.39 -53.08
N ARG A 4 21.89 -32.33 -52.85
CA ARG A 4 21.10 -31.65 -53.87
C ARG A 4 20.58 -30.28 -53.39
N GLN A 5 21.07 -29.25 -54.08
CA GLN A 5 20.48 -27.90 -54.25
C GLN A 5 19.39 -27.94 -55.34
N VAL A 6 18.44 -27.03 -55.29
CA VAL A 6 17.73 -26.40 -56.43
C VAL A 6 17.12 -25.11 -55.86
N LEU A 7 17.60 -23.88 -56.08
CA LEU A 7 17.57 -22.93 -57.19
C LEU A 7 16.15 -22.44 -57.61
N VAL A 8 15.86 -21.17 -57.22
CA VAL A 8 15.61 -19.95 -58.06
C VAL A 8 14.33 -19.92 -58.91
N SER A 9 13.50 -18.91 -58.75
CA SER A 9 13.33 -17.92 -59.83
C SER A 9 12.55 -16.68 -59.39
N SER A 10 13.08 -15.57 -59.79
CA SER A 10 12.63 -14.19 -59.79
C SER A 10 11.60 -13.92 -60.92
N ALA A 11 10.69 -12.99 -60.74
CA ALA A 11 10.23 -12.12 -61.83
C ALA A 11 9.72 -10.78 -61.32
N ALA A 12 10.40 -9.76 -61.73
CA ALA A 12 9.98 -8.38 -61.68
C ALA A 12 9.08 -8.06 -62.88
N CYS A 13 8.13 -7.15 -62.76
CA CYS A 13 7.63 -6.36 -63.86
C CYS A 13 7.27 -4.97 -63.41
N ALA A 14 7.79 -4.02 -64.16
CA ALA A 14 7.76 -2.56 -63.93
C ALA A 14 6.73 -1.85 -64.83
N ALA A 15 6.49 -0.59 -64.49
CA ALA A 15 6.06 0.54 -65.31
C ALA A 15 4.54 0.67 -65.55
N THR A 16 3.89 1.84 -65.54
CA THR A 16 4.26 3.16 -66.13
C THR A 16 3.30 4.24 -65.65
N ALA A 17 3.76 5.46 -65.64
CA ALA A 17 3.15 6.71 -65.22
C ALA A 17 1.95 7.18 -66.06
N ALA A 18 1.05 7.97 -65.45
CA ALA A 18 0.39 9.11 -66.13
C ALA A 18 0.04 10.21 -65.15
N ARG A 19 0.56 11.39 -65.40
CA ARG A 19 0.24 12.67 -64.73
C ARG A 19 -1.11 13.19 -65.26
N HIS A 20 -1.98 13.68 -64.36
CA HIS A 20 -2.89 14.78 -64.67
C HIS A 20 -3.07 15.66 -63.46
N ALA A 21 -2.64 16.88 -63.54
CA ALA A 21 -2.87 17.96 -62.61
C ALA A 21 -4.30 18.48 -62.76
N LEU A 22 -5.03 18.58 -61.68
CA LEU A 22 -6.23 19.42 -61.58
C LEU A 22 -6.19 20.15 -60.24
N THR A 23 -5.92 21.45 -60.38
CA THR A 23 -6.04 22.49 -59.36
C THR A 23 -7.51 22.66 -58.99
N THR A 24 -7.83 22.38 -57.73
CA THR A 24 -9.10 22.83 -57.13
C THR A 24 -8.84 23.53 -55.80
N HIS A 25 -9.36 24.74 -55.72
CA HIS A 25 -9.31 25.65 -54.61
C HIS A 25 -9.87 25.02 -53.32
N ILE A 26 -9.05 24.96 -52.28
CA ILE A 26 -9.48 24.56 -50.95
C ILE A 26 -9.93 25.83 -50.22
N VAL A 27 -11.22 25.96 -50.00
CA VAL A 27 -11.82 26.90 -49.04
C VAL A 27 -11.64 26.29 -47.64
N PRO A 28 -11.09 27.02 -46.66
CA PRO A 28 -11.00 26.47 -45.30
C PRO A 28 -12.39 26.44 -44.64
N ALA A 29 -12.88 25.25 -44.40
CA ALA A 29 -14.07 25.05 -43.59
C ALA A 29 -13.78 25.50 -42.15
N MET A 30 -14.39 26.59 -41.72
CA MET A 30 -14.47 26.98 -40.31
C MET A 30 -15.14 25.83 -39.51
N ARG A 31 -14.37 25.13 -38.70
CA ARG A 31 -14.90 24.25 -37.65
C ARG A 31 -15.63 25.14 -36.65
N ALA A 32 -16.94 25.06 -36.63
CA ALA A 32 -17.76 25.58 -35.57
C ALA A 32 -17.34 24.81 -34.27
N TYR A 33 -16.84 25.56 -33.29
CA TYR A 33 -16.70 25.07 -31.94
C TYR A 33 -18.11 24.78 -31.43
N ALA A 34 -18.44 23.49 -31.29
CA ALA A 34 -19.63 23.10 -30.57
C ALA A 34 -19.45 23.59 -29.11
N THR A 35 -20.24 24.58 -28.75
CA THR A 35 -20.45 24.99 -27.37
C THR A 35 -20.92 23.75 -26.61
N HIS A 36 -20.09 23.28 -25.67
CA HIS A 36 -20.54 22.28 -24.71
C HIS A 36 -21.81 22.82 -24.03
N ALA A 37 -22.95 22.27 -24.40
CA ALA A 37 -24.15 22.44 -23.63
C ALA A 37 -23.83 22.05 -22.19
N ALA A 38 -24.00 22.99 -21.26
CA ALA A 38 -23.89 22.72 -19.85
C ALA A 38 -24.85 21.56 -19.55
N ALA A 39 -24.29 20.44 -19.07
CA ALA A 39 -25.11 19.31 -18.63
C ALA A 39 -26.11 19.84 -17.59
N SER A 40 -27.40 19.64 -17.84
CA SER A 40 -28.44 19.96 -16.88
C SER A 40 -28.06 19.33 -15.55
N PRO A 41 -28.21 20.02 -14.41
CA PRO A 41 -27.88 19.45 -13.12
C PRO A 41 -28.76 18.19 -12.94
N THR A 42 -28.11 17.03 -12.97
CA THR A 42 -28.75 15.77 -12.60
C THR A 42 -29.22 15.95 -11.16
N MET A 43 -30.53 15.82 -10.92
CA MET A 43 -31.11 15.91 -9.58
C MET A 43 -30.39 14.88 -8.70
N SER A 44 -29.77 15.32 -7.60
CA SER A 44 -29.09 14.43 -6.65
C SER A 44 -30.10 13.44 -6.09
N SER A 45 -29.77 12.14 -6.16
CA SER A 45 -30.60 11.08 -5.60
C SER A 45 -30.21 10.82 -4.14
N THR A 46 -31.21 10.50 -3.31
CA THR A 46 -30.96 9.99 -1.95
C THR A 46 -31.25 8.49 -1.91
N ARG A 47 -30.35 7.71 -1.36
CA ARG A 47 -30.48 6.26 -1.19
C ARG A 47 -30.15 5.85 0.23
N ASN A 48 -30.88 4.86 0.73
CA ASN A 48 -30.75 4.38 2.11
C ASN A 48 -30.07 3.02 2.13
N HIS A 49 -29.14 2.85 3.05
CA HIS A 49 -28.46 1.59 3.34
C HIS A 49 -28.40 1.36 4.86
N LYS A 50 -28.38 0.12 5.32
CA LYS A 50 -28.12 -0.16 6.74
C LYS A 50 -26.68 0.14 7.10
N VAL A 51 -25.74 -0.22 6.22
CA VAL A 51 -24.31 0.04 6.44
C VAL A 51 -23.71 0.70 5.21
N VAL A 52 -23.06 1.84 5.39
CA VAL A 52 -22.21 2.46 4.36
C VAL A 52 -20.75 2.27 4.74
N VAL A 53 -19.97 1.71 3.84
CA VAL A 53 -18.51 1.49 3.99
C VAL A 53 -17.76 2.40 3.03
N VAL A 54 -17.01 3.35 3.55
CA VAL A 54 -16.16 4.26 2.77
C VAL A 54 -14.78 3.66 2.64
N GLY A 55 -14.42 3.28 1.42
CA GLY A 55 -13.17 2.60 1.07
C GLY A 55 -13.36 1.12 0.73
N GLY A 56 -13.05 0.74 -0.51
CA GLY A 56 -12.99 -0.64 -1.03
C GLY A 56 -11.61 -1.29 -0.89
N GLY A 57 -10.78 -0.78 0.04
CA GLY A 57 -9.48 -1.35 0.35
C GLY A 57 -9.57 -2.63 1.18
N SER A 58 -8.43 -3.09 1.71
CA SER A 58 -8.33 -4.33 2.49
C SER A 58 -9.31 -4.39 3.66
N ALA A 59 -9.47 -3.29 4.41
CA ALA A 59 -10.35 -3.24 5.57
C ALA A 59 -11.82 -3.20 5.14
N GLY A 60 -12.18 -2.31 4.19
CA GLY A 60 -13.56 -2.19 3.74
C GLY A 60 -14.10 -3.47 3.12
N LEU A 61 -13.36 -4.11 2.21
CA LEU A 61 -13.76 -5.41 1.65
C LEU A 61 -13.92 -6.47 2.74
N ASN A 62 -12.93 -6.60 3.63
CA ASN A 62 -12.96 -7.61 4.69
C ASN A 62 -14.18 -7.43 5.60
N ILE A 63 -14.46 -6.18 6.04
CA ILE A 63 -15.60 -5.86 6.92
C ILE A 63 -16.92 -6.07 6.21
N SER A 64 -17.09 -5.56 4.98
CA SER A 64 -18.33 -5.69 4.21
C SER A 64 -18.70 -7.16 3.99
N HIS A 65 -17.74 -7.99 3.64
CA HIS A 65 -17.97 -9.43 3.45
C HIS A 65 -18.21 -10.17 4.77
N GLN A 66 -17.55 -9.79 5.87
CA GLN A 66 -17.85 -10.36 7.19
C GLN A 66 -19.26 -10.04 7.64
N LEU A 67 -19.73 -8.79 7.42
CA LEU A 67 -21.13 -8.41 7.70
C LEU A 67 -22.09 -9.21 6.83
N LEU A 68 -21.87 -9.28 5.53
CA LEU A 68 -22.72 -10.04 4.60
C LEU A 68 -22.84 -11.52 5.02
N ARG A 69 -21.75 -12.13 5.47
CA ARG A 69 -21.72 -13.53 5.93
C ARG A 69 -22.53 -13.81 7.18
N GLN A 70 -22.94 -12.77 7.94
CA GLN A 70 -23.83 -12.96 9.11
C GLN A 70 -25.26 -13.40 8.72
N GLY A 71 -25.62 -13.31 7.43
CA GLY A 71 -26.96 -13.69 6.95
C GLY A 71 -28.10 -12.77 7.40
N LYS A 72 -27.76 -11.62 8.00
CA LYS A 72 -28.73 -10.64 8.54
C LYS A 72 -29.03 -9.48 7.57
N PHE A 73 -28.33 -9.41 6.43
CA PHE A 73 -28.41 -8.34 5.46
C PHE A 73 -29.02 -8.81 4.15
N SER A 74 -29.98 -8.05 3.64
CA SER A 74 -30.54 -8.21 2.31
C SER A 74 -29.62 -7.62 1.23
N PRO A 75 -29.82 -7.92 -0.06
CA PRO A 75 -29.12 -7.22 -1.14
C PRO A 75 -29.28 -5.70 -0.99
N ASP A 76 -28.19 -4.97 -1.25
CA ASP A 76 -28.08 -3.51 -1.14
C ASP A 76 -28.17 -2.92 0.29
N ASP A 77 -28.40 -3.71 1.34
CA ASP A 77 -28.31 -3.23 2.73
C ASP A 77 -26.93 -2.68 3.08
N ILE A 78 -25.88 -3.21 2.44
CA ILE A 78 -24.48 -2.78 2.65
C ILE A 78 -23.97 -2.14 1.35
N ALA A 79 -23.51 -0.89 1.45
CA ALA A 79 -22.92 -0.15 0.34
C ALA A 79 -21.41 0.08 0.55
N ILE A 80 -20.63 -0.06 -0.53
CA ILE A 80 -19.21 0.29 -0.57
C ILE A 80 -19.04 1.51 -1.48
N VAL A 81 -18.32 2.53 -1.02
CA VAL A 81 -17.99 3.73 -1.78
C VAL A 81 -16.47 3.79 -1.97
N ASP A 82 -15.98 3.69 -3.21
CA ASP A 82 -14.56 3.81 -3.55
C ASP A 82 -14.39 4.22 -5.00
N PRO A 83 -13.56 5.23 -5.33
CA PRO A 83 -13.32 5.66 -6.71
C PRO A 83 -12.33 4.76 -7.47
N ALA A 84 -11.63 3.85 -6.81
CA ALA A 84 -10.59 3.05 -7.43
C ALA A 84 -11.17 2.02 -8.42
N GLU A 85 -10.51 1.90 -9.57
CA GLU A 85 -10.76 0.82 -10.53
C GLU A 85 -10.09 -0.48 -10.07
N TRP A 86 -8.92 -0.34 -9.44
CA TRP A 86 -8.04 -1.46 -9.10
C TRP A 86 -7.85 -1.63 -7.60
N HIS A 87 -7.72 -2.87 -7.19
CA HIS A 87 -7.37 -3.27 -5.84
C HIS A 87 -6.02 -3.99 -5.86
N ASP A 88 -5.08 -3.50 -5.05
CA ASP A 88 -3.72 -4.02 -4.99
C ASP A 88 -3.42 -4.71 -3.65
N TYR A 89 -2.77 -5.87 -3.71
CA TYR A 89 -2.12 -6.45 -2.53
C TYR A 89 -0.82 -5.68 -2.25
N GLN A 90 -0.94 -4.51 -1.63
CA GLN A 90 0.16 -3.57 -1.38
C GLN A 90 1.35 -4.16 -0.60
N PRO A 91 1.18 -5.08 0.40
CA PRO A 91 2.31 -5.72 1.07
C PRO A 91 3.24 -6.51 0.13
N GLY A 92 2.76 -6.86 -1.04
CA GLY A 92 3.52 -7.54 -2.09
C GLY A 92 4.48 -6.64 -2.87
N TRP A 93 4.31 -5.31 -2.85
CA TRP A 93 5.19 -4.39 -3.57
C TRP A 93 6.65 -4.45 -3.10
N THR A 94 6.91 -4.81 -1.84
CA THR A 94 8.26 -5.13 -1.36
C THR A 94 8.88 -6.33 -2.07
N LEU A 95 8.05 -7.31 -2.46
CA LEU A 95 8.50 -8.48 -3.23
C LEU A 95 8.78 -8.12 -4.69
N VAL A 96 7.96 -7.21 -5.26
CA VAL A 96 8.18 -6.68 -6.62
C VAL A 96 9.47 -5.87 -6.66
N GLY A 97 9.65 -4.90 -5.74
CA GLY A 97 10.87 -4.09 -5.67
C GLY A 97 12.15 -4.90 -5.40
N GLY A 98 12.03 -6.09 -4.82
CA GLY A 98 13.13 -7.04 -4.67
C GLY A 98 13.26 -8.06 -5.81
N GLY A 99 12.43 -7.99 -6.86
CA GLY A 99 12.48 -8.89 -8.01
C GLY A 99 11.96 -10.32 -7.73
N LEU A 100 11.14 -10.50 -6.71
CA LEU A 100 10.62 -11.81 -6.27
C LEU A 100 9.21 -12.12 -6.78
N LYS A 101 8.48 -11.10 -7.27
CA LYS A 101 7.14 -11.23 -7.85
C LYS A 101 6.90 -10.22 -8.96
N ASP A 102 6.02 -10.56 -9.89
CA ASP A 102 5.48 -9.63 -10.87
C ASP A 102 4.35 -8.80 -10.23
N LYS A 103 4.31 -7.47 -10.51
CA LYS A 103 3.31 -6.57 -9.95
C LYS A 103 1.89 -6.87 -10.43
N THR A 104 1.73 -7.37 -11.66
CA THR A 104 0.42 -7.71 -12.23
C THR A 104 -0.26 -8.86 -11.49
N SER A 105 0.52 -9.78 -10.92
CA SER A 105 0.01 -10.87 -10.09
C SER A 105 -0.66 -10.41 -8.79
N LEU A 106 -0.37 -9.15 -8.37
CA LEU A 106 -0.81 -8.56 -7.12
C LEU A 106 -1.97 -7.57 -7.27
N ARG A 107 -2.57 -7.47 -8.47
CA ARG A 107 -3.65 -6.53 -8.79
C ARG A 107 -4.90 -7.27 -9.28
N ARG A 108 -6.07 -6.77 -8.92
CA ARG A 108 -7.38 -7.24 -9.39
C ARG A 108 -8.29 -6.04 -9.65
N PRO A 109 -9.23 -6.10 -10.60
CA PRO A 109 -10.30 -5.13 -10.69
C PRO A 109 -11.08 -5.10 -9.37
N LEU A 110 -11.29 -3.91 -8.78
CA LEU A 110 -11.95 -3.80 -7.48
C LEU A 110 -13.36 -4.38 -7.53
N ALA A 111 -14.12 -4.07 -8.58
CA ALA A 111 -15.47 -4.59 -8.76
C ALA A 111 -15.54 -6.12 -8.77
N SER A 112 -14.49 -6.83 -9.21
CA SER A 112 -14.45 -8.30 -9.23
C SER A 112 -14.29 -8.94 -7.85
N LEU A 113 -13.93 -8.14 -6.84
CA LEU A 113 -13.76 -8.60 -5.46
C LEU A 113 -15.00 -8.36 -4.61
N ILE A 114 -15.97 -7.58 -5.09
CA ILE A 114 -17.18 -7.20 -4.37
C ILE A 114 -18.29 -8.22 -4.69
N ASP A 115 -18.93 -8.78 -3.66
CA ASP A 115 -20.07 -9.70 -3.81
C ASP A 115 -21.26 -8.97 -4.45
N ALA A 116 -22.00 -9.64 -5.33
CA ALA A 116 -23.13 -9.06 -6.05
C ALA A 116 -24.29 -8.58 -5.14
N LYS A 117 -24.34 -9.03 -3.88
CA LYS A 117 -25.30 -8.56 -2.88
C LYS A 117 -24.89 -7.25 -2.22
N LEU A 118 -23.65 -6.80 -2.41
CA LEU A 118 -23.16 -5.52 -1.90
C LEU A 118 -23.37 -4.44 -2.97
N ARG A 119 -23.88 -3.29 -2.57
CA ARG A 119 -24.00 -2.15 -3.49
C ARG A 119 -22.68 -1.45 -3.64
N PHE A 120 -22.16 -1.33 -4.86
CA PHE A 120 -20.91 -0.63 -5.13
C PHE A 120 -21.14 0.71 -5.82
N TYR A 121 -20.60 1.78 -5.23
CA TYR A 121 -20.55 3.12 -5.79
C TYR A 121 -19.10 3.43 -6.18
N ASN A 122 -18.77 3.28 -7.47
CA ASN A 122 -17.44 3.60 -7.99
C ASN A 122 -17.29 5.12 -8.22
N THR A 123 -17.23 5.85 -7.12
CA THR A 123 -17.16 7.32 -7.11
C THR A 123 -16.44 7.78 -5.84
N PRO A 124 -15.75 8.95 -5.86
CA PRO A 124 -15.18 9.50 -4.65
C PRO A 124 -16.28 9.94 -3.66
N LEU A 125 -15.93 9.94 -2.38
CA LEU A 125 -16.69 10.59 -1.35
C LEU A 125 -16.37 12.09 -1.35
N ALA A 126 -17.37 12.95 -1.27
CA ALA A 126 -17.22 14.40 -1.15
C ALA A 126 -17.19 14.83 0.33
N SER A 127 -18.15 14.37 1.15
CA SER A 127 -18.23 14.79 2.56
C SER A 127 -18.96 13.80 3.46
N PHE A 128 -18.72 13.96 4.77
CA PHE A 128 -19.43 13.28 5.85
C PHE A 128 -20.38 14.26 6.54
N SER A 129 -21.60 13.81 6.85
CA SER A 129 -22.60 14.53 7.64
C SER A 129 -23.14 13.62 8.74
N PRO A 130 -22.35 13.34 9.78
CA PRO A 130 -22.68 12.32 10.78
C PRO A 130 -23.91 12.68 11.61
N ASP A 131 -24.17 13.96 11.86
CA ASP A 131 -25.36 14.41 12.60
C ASP A 131 -26.69 14.11 11.86
N SER A 132 -26.63 13.94 10.54
CA SER A 132 -27.79 13.51 9.71
C SER A 132 -27.65 12.10 9.17
N ASN A 133 -26.73 11.29 9.73
CA ASN A 133 -26.43 9.91 9.32
C ASN A 133 -26.30 9.77 7.79
N SER A 134 -25.50 10.65 7.17
CA SER A 134 -25.38 10.66 5.72
C SER A 134 -23.97 10.98 5.23
N VAL A 135 -23.72 10.59 3.99
CA VAL A 135 -22.54 10.97 3.22
C VAL A 135 -22.95 11.48 1.85
N THR A 136 -22.17 12.41 1.30
CA THR A 136 -22.37 12.94 -0.05
C THR A 136 -21.27 12.37 -0.96
N LEU A 137 -21.67 11.85 -2.10
CA LEU A 137 -20.77 11.33 -3.14
C LEU A 137 -20.25 12.46 -4.04
N GLY A 138 -19.18 12.22 -4.77
CA GLY A 138 -18.59 13.19 -5.69
C GLY A 138 -19.49 13.60 -6.86
N ASN A 139 -20.49 12.80 -7.20
CA ASN A 139 -21.52 13.11 -8.20
C ASN A 139 -22.71 13.89 -7.61
N GLY A 140 -22.70 14.22 -6.32
CA GLY A 140 -23.76 14.94 -5.62
C GLY A 140 -24.84 14.04 -5.00
N ASP A 141 -24.86 12.73 -5.25
CA ASP A 141 -25.79 11.80 -4.61
C ASP A 141 -25.55 11.72 -3.10
N LYS A 142 -26.64 11.51 -2.34
CA LYS A 142 -26.60 11.37 -0.90
C LYS A 142 -26.92 9.92 -0.49
N LEU A 143 -26.08 9.33 0.35
CA LEU A 143 -26.37 8.04 0.99
C LEU A 143 -26.68 8.27 2.46
N THR A 144 -27.77 7.72 2.95
CA THR A 144 -28.09 7.68 4.37
C THR A 144 -27.79 6.27 4.91
N TYR A 145 -27.47 6.18 6.20
CA TYR A 145 -27.05 4.95 6.84
C TYR A 145 -27.58 4.80 8.28
N GLU A 146 -27.70 3.57 8.74
CA GLU A 146 -27.83 3.26 10.16
C GLU A 146 -26.45 3.19 10.80
N GLN A 147 -25.46 2.61 10.11
CA GLN A 147 -24.07 2.48 10.54
C GLN A 147 -23.11 2.94 9.44
N LEU A 148 -22.03 3.62 9.82
CA LEU A 148 -20.97 4.08 8.92
C LEU A 148 -19.63 3.43 9.27
N VAL A 149 -18.97 2.82 8.31
CA VAL A 149 -17.60 2.33 8.43
C VAL A 149 -16.67 3.18 7.57
N VAL A 150 -15.64 3.78 8.15
CA VAL A 150 -14.68 4.64 7.46
C VAL A 150 -13.32 3.94 7.36
N ALA A 151 -12.98 3.44 6.19
CA ALA A 151 -11.81 2.61 5.95
C ALA A 151 -11.04 2.93 4.62
N PRO A 152 -10.87 4.22 4.23
CA PRO A 152 -10.23 4.58 2.96
C PRO A 152 -8.70 4.42 2.96
N GLY A 153 -8.09 3.98 4.08
CA GLY A 153 -6.65 3.91 4.24
C GLY A 153 -6.00 5.28 4.45
N ILE A 154 -4.74 5.43 4.02
CA ILE A 154 -3.98 6.68 4.08
C ILE A 154 -3.40 7.05 2.72
N LYS A 155 -3.18 8.35 2.51
CA LYS A 155 -2.53 8.91 1.32
C LYS A 155 -1.01 8.72 1.43
N VAL A 156 -0.40 8.23 0.36
CA VAL A 156 1.05 8.29 0.15
C VAL A 156 1.36 9.62 -0.55
N ASP A 157 2.11 10.50 0.09
CA ASP A 157 2.35 11.85 -0.42
C ASP A 157 3.79 12.02 -0.93
N PHE A 158 3.98 11.70 -2.20
CA PHE A 158 5.28 11.85 -2.88
C PHE A 158 5.75 13.31 -2.94
N GLY A 159 4.84 14.28 -2.90
CA GLY A 159 5.16 15.72 -2.90
C GLY A 159 5.82 16.23 -1.62
N THR A 160 5.82 15.43 -0.54
CA THR A 160 6.53 15.79 0.70
C THR A 160 8.05 15.77 0.57
N ILE A 161 8.56 15.17 -0.49
CA ILE A 161 9.98 15.19 -0.85
C ILE A 161 10.10 15.95 -2.17
N LYS A 162 10.66 17.16 -2.13
CA LYS A 162 10.84 18.00 -3.32
C LYS A 162 11.68 17.27 -4.37
N GLY A 163 11.26 17.25 -5.63
CA GLY A 163 11.92 16.57 -6.74
C GLY A 163 11.62 15.06 -6.85
N LEU A 164 10.96 14.45 -5.85
CA LEU A 164 10.65 13.01 -5.92
C LEU A 164 9.61 12.66 -7.00
N PRO A 165 8.48 13.39 -7.14
CA PRO A 165 7.50 13.09 -8.20
C PRO A 165 8.10 13.12 -9.60
N GLU A 166 8.97 14.07 -9.88
CA GLU A 166 9.67 14.23 -11.16
C GLU A 166 10.65 13.09 -11.39
N ALA A 167 11.49 12.81 -10.39
CA ALA A 167 12.48 11.72 -10.46
C ALA A 167 11.85 10.33 -10.62
N LEU A 168 10.66 10.11 -10.05
CA LEU A 168 9.92 8.84 -10.23
C LEU A 168 9.37 8.68 -11.65
N LYS A 169 8.95 9.77 -12.29
CA LYS A 169 8.41 9.78 -13.67
C LYS A 169 9.51 9.60 -14.72
N GLU A 170 10.74 10.04 -14.42
CA GLU A 170 11.89 9.91 -15.33
C GLU A 170 12.41 8.46 -15.32
N PRO A 171 12.30 7.70 -16.44
CA PRO A 171 12.67 6.28 -16.47
C PRO A 171 14.16 6.03 -16.20
N SER A 172 15.03 6.95 -16.62
CA SER A 172 16.48 6.86 -16.49
C SER A 172 16.99 7.28 -15.11
N ALA A 173 16.20 8.04 -14.34
CA ALA A 173 16.62 8.45 -12.99
C ALA A 173 16.78 7.24 -12.07
N PRO A 174 17.91 7.13 -11.33
CA PRO A 174 18.16 6.02 -10.42
C PRO A 174 17.39 6.18 -9.09
N VAL A 175 16.18 6.73 -9.17
CA VAL A 175 15.26 6.99 -8.05
C VAL A 175 14.04 6.12 -8.18
N SER A 176 13.70 5.43 -7.10
CA SER A 176 12.56 4.49 -7.06
C SER A 176 11.79 4.56 -5.74
N SER A 177 10.58 4.03 -5.74
CA SER A 177 9.76 3.84 -4.53
C SER A 177 8.84 2.64 -4.70
N ILE A 178 8.74 1.81 -3.67
CA ILE A 178 7.82 0.66 -3.66
C ILE A 178 6.39 1.03 -3.25
N TYR A 179 6.07 2.30 -3.02
CA TYR A 179 4.80 2.70 -2.43
C TYR A 179 3.71 3.05 -3.45
N SER A 180 3.91 2.72 -4.73
CA SER A 180 2.91 2.80 -5.80
C SER A 180 3.04 1.59 -6.73
N TYR A 181 1.93 1.17 -7.31
CA TYR A 181 1.92 0.17 -8.39
C TYR A 181 2.78 0.62 -9.58
N ASP A 182 2.73 1.91 -9.92
CA ASP A 182 3.42 2.45 -11.09
C ASP A 182 4.95 2.50 -10.92
N THR A 183 5.42 2.53 -9.66
CA THR A 183 6.85 2.74 -9.36
C THR A 183 7.54 1.54 -8.69
N CYS A 184 6.79 0.57 -8.17
CA CYS A 184 7.36 -0.50 -7.35
C CYS A 184 8.32 -1.41 -8.11
N ASP A 185 8.11 -1.65 -9.40
CA ASP A 185 9.00 -2.45 -10.26
C ASP A 185 10.24 -1.66 -10.72
N LYS A 186 10.20 -0.32 -10.71
CA LYS A 186 11.38 0.50 -10.96
C LYS A 186 12.47 0.23 -9.93
N ALA A 187 12.11 -0.10 -8.68
CA ALA A 187 13.08 -0.45 -7.64
C ALA A 187 13.91 -1.67 -8.02
N ASP A 188 13.32 -2.75 -8.51
CA ASP A 188 14.07 -3.92 -8.99
C ASP A 188 14.95 -3.59 -10.18
N ARG A 189 14.47 -2.77 -11.15
CA ARG A 189 15.26 -2.36 -12.30
C ARG A 189 16.48 -1.52 -11.92
N THR A 190 16.31 -0.52 -11.05
CA THR A 190 17.42 0.33 -10.58
C THR A 190 18.43 -0.46 -9.75
N ILE A 191 17.99 -1.39 -8.89
CA ILE A 191 18.85 -2.28 -8.10
C ILE A 191 19.69 -3.19 -9.01
N LYS A 192 19.07 -3.73 -10.07
CA LYS A 192 19.78 -4.57 -11.05
C LYS A 192 20.81 -3.81 -11.88
N ALA A 193 20.52 -2.57 -12.19
CA ALA A 193 21.37 -1.73 -13.03
C ALA A 193 22.62 -1.21 -12.29
N LEU A 194 22.58 -1.09 -10.96
CA LEU A 194 23.72 -0.59 -10.18
C LEU A 194 24.82 -1.64 -10.07
N THR A 195 26.02 -1.30 -10.54
CA THR A 195 27.22 -2.14 -10.46
C THR A 195 28.32 -1.54 -9.58
N SER A 196 28.27 -0.22 -9.34
CA SER A 196 29.17 0.48 -8.44
C SER A 196 28.54 1.79 -7.95
N GLY A 197 28.99 2.33 -6.83
CA GLY A 197 28.56 3.62 -6.29
C GLY A 197 27.75 3.52 -5.01
N ALA A 198 27.08 4.61 -4.65
CA ALA A 198 26.36 4.79 -3.39
C ALA A 198 24.86 4.43 -3.54
N ALA A 199 24.43 3.40 -2.85
CA ALA A 199 23.03 3.00 -2.77
C ALA A 199 22.39 3.50 -1.46
N LEU A 200 21.39 4.36 -1.58
CA LEU A 200 20.73 5.02 -0.47
C LEU A 200 19.28 4.55 -0.37
N PHE A 201 18.88 4.06 0.81
CA PHE A 201 17.52 3.64 1.13
C PHE A 201 16.97 4.50 2.26
N THR A 202 15.73 5.01 2.14
CA THR A 202 15.23 5.98 3.11
C THR A 202 13.90 5.56 3.74
N GLN A 203 13.71 5.99 4.98
CA GLN A 203 12.46 5.87 5.73
C GLN A 203 12.19 7.17 6.49
N PRO A 204 11.02 7.84 6.34
CA PRO A 204 10.73 9.07 7.06
C PRO A 204 10.43 8.81 8.53
N ALA A 205 10.51 9.87 9.33
CA ALA A 205 9.84 9.91 10.62
C ALA A 205 8.31 9.89 10.45
N GLY A 206 7.60 9.43 11.49
CA GLY A 206 6.14 9.40 11.51
C GLY A 206 5.53 8.10 10.96
N VAL A 207 4.23 8.18 10.71
CA VAL A 207 3.43 7.01 10.33
C VAL A 207 3.59 6.71 8.84
N ILE A 208 3.92 5.46 8.53
CA ILE A 208 3.90 4.93 7.15
C ILE A 208 3.19 3.57 7.11
N LYS A 209 2.70 3.18 5.93
CA LYS A 209 2.25 1.79 5.69
C LYS A 209 3.43 0.86 5.87
N CYS A 210 3.31 -0.09 6.81
CA CYS A 210 4.33 -1.08 7.11
C CYS A 210 5.72 -0.46 7.39
N ALA A 211 5.95 0.01 8.61
CA ALA A 211 7.19 0.66 9.05
C ALA A 211 8.50 -0.13 8.78
N GLY A 212 8.41 -1.42 8.49
CA GLY A 212 9.55 -2.21 8.08
C GLY A 212 9.73 -2.38 6.57
N ALA A 213 8.85 -1.79 5.72
CA ALA A 213 8.91 -2.04 4.27
C ALA A 213 10.15 -1.44 3.60
N PRO A 214 10.64 -0.24 3.93
CA PRO A 214 11.81 0.35 3.28
C PRO A 214 13.07 -0.50 3.43
N GLN A 215 13.35 -0.98 4.63
CA GLN A 215 14.52 -1.82 4.86
C GLN A 215 14.44 -3.20 4.20
N LYS A 216 13.22 -3.72 3.92
CA LYS A 216 13.08 -5.01 3.21
C LYS A 216 13.69 -4.96 1.81
N VAL A 217 13.48 -3.86 1.10
CA VAL A 217 14.06 -3.66 -0.24
C VAL A 217 15.57 -3.54 -0.15
N MET A 218 16.09 -2.79 0.83
CA MET A 218 17.52 -2.69 1.09
C MET A 218 18.16 -4.06 1.34
N TRP A 219 17.56 -4.89 2.20
CA TRP A 219 18.11 -6.23 2.49
C TRP A 219 18.09 -7.15 1.27
N LEU A 220 17.07 -7.06 0.42
CA LEU A 220 17.01 -7.82 -0.83
C LEU A 220 18.04 -7.33 -1.85
N ALA A 221 18.25 -6.01 -1.95
CA ALA A 221 19.30 -5.40 -2.77
C ALA A 221 20.69 -5.85 -2.33
N LEU A 222 21.00 -5.76 -1.02
CA LEU A 222 22.24 -6.21 -0.43
C LEU A 222 22.53 -7.68 -0.78
N ASP A 223 21.53 -8.56 -0.59
CA ASP A 223 21.70 -9.99 -0.85
C ASP A 223 21.95 -10.28 -2.33
N ARG A 224 21.32 -9.51 -3.23
CA ARG A 224 21.58 -9.57 -4.68
C ARG A 224 23.01 -9.16 -5.01
N TRP A 225 23.46 -7.99 -4.52
CA TRP A 225 24.81 -7.48 -4.80
C TRP A 225 25.91 -8.36 -4.19
N ARG A 226 25.63 -8.93 -3.00
CA ARG A 226 26.53 -9.93 -2.39
C ARG A 226 26.68 -11.17 -3.28
N LYS A 227 25.60 -11.72 -3.82
CA LYS A 227 25.63 -12.86 -4.75
C LYS A 227 26.30 -12.55 -6.08
N ALA A 228 26.24 -11.30 -6.52
CA ALA A 228 26.90 -10.83 -7.73
C ALA A 228 28.37 -10.43 -7.53
N GLY A 229 28.92 -10.54 -6.30
CA GLY A 229 30.31 -10.13 -5.99
C GLY A 229 30.49 -8.60 -5.92
N LEU A 230 29.42 -7.82 -5.93
CA LEU A 230 29.46 -6.35 -5.92
C LEU A 230 29.45 -5.78 -4.49
N TYR A 231 29.22 -6.61 -3.49
CA TYR A 231 29.22 -6.23 -2.08
C TYR A 231 29.76 -7.35 -1.19
N THR A 232 30.71 -7.01 -0.33
CA THR A 232 31.31 -7.95 0.64
C THR A 232 31.07 -7.43 2.05
N PRO A 233 30.16 -8.03 2.84
CA PRO A 233 29.84 -7.57 4.20
C PRO A 233 31.02 -7.50 5.15
N ALA A 234 31.99 -8.42 5.02
CA ALA A 234 33.19 -8.44 5.85
C ALA A 234 34.20 -7.30 5.53
N ASN A 235 34.08 -6.70 4.34
CA ASN A 235 34.90 -5.56 3.93
C ASN A 235 34.09 -4.59 3.06
N PRO A 236 33.12 -3.89 3.65
CA PRO A 236 32.20 -3.01 2.90
C PRO A 236 32.94 -1.83 2.25
N GLY A 237 34.02 -1.34 2.84
CA GLY A 237 34.79 -0.21 2.32
C GLY A 237 35.56 -0.49 1.03
N SER A 238 35.83 -1.76 0.69
CA SER A 238 36.43 -2.16 -0.59
C SER A 238 35.42 -2.68 -1.61
N SER A 239 34.15 -2.68 -1.26
CA SER A 239 33.08 -3.14 -2.17
C SER A 239 32.81 -2.11 -3.26
N PRO A 240 32.53 -2.52 -4.51
CA PRO A 240 32.07 -1.59 -5.56
C PRO A 240 30.86 -0.75 -5.17
N ILE A 241 29.93 -1.29 -4.37
CA ILE A 241 28.73 -0.62 -3.91
C ILE A 241 28.83 -0.34 -2.42
N SER A 242 28.52 0.87 -2.00
CA SER A 242 28.27 1.23 -0.60
C SER A 242 26.76 1.27 -0.33
N ILE A 243 26.33 0.84 0.87
CA ILE A 243 24.91 0.78 1.22
C ILE A 243 24.64 1.61 2.47
N THR A 244 23.72 2.57 2.36
CA THR A 244 23.27 3.42 3.46
C THR A 244 21.79 3.27 3.68
N PHE A 245 21.37 3.09 4.94
CA PHE A 245 19.98 3.20 5.38
C PHE A 245 19.80 4.47 6.20
N ALA A 246 19.08 5.46 5.64
CA ALA A 246 18.77 6.71 6.29
C ALA A 246 17.31 6.69 6.80
N THR A 247 17.12 6.94 8.07
CA THR A 247 15.77 6.93 8.68
C THR A 247 15.57 8.12 9.61
N GLY A 248 14.38 8.73 9.55
CA GLY A 248 13.95 9.74 10.53
C GLY A 248 13.69 9.17 11.92
N LEU A 249 13.72 7.82 12.09
CA LEU A 249 13.58 7.16 13.38
C LEU A 249 14.92 7.08 14.11
N PRO A 250 14.92 6.95 15.46
CA PRO A 250 16.16 6.78 16.24
C PRO A 250 16.71 5.35 16.20
N THR A 251 15.97 4.38 15.66
CA THR A 251 16.30 2.96 15.65
C THR A 251 15.87 2.29 14.35
N MET A 252 16.36 1.06 14.09
CA MET A 252 16.00 0.27 12.92
C MET A 252 14.51 -0.10 12.85
N PHE A 253 13.83 -0.20 13.99
CA PHE A 253 12.40 -0.56 14.07
C PHE A 253 11.80 -0.12 15.39
N GLY A 254 10.49 0.18 15.41
CA GLY A 254 9.81 0.72 16.59
C GLY A 254 9.61 -0.27 17.77
N VAL A 255 9.88 -1.57 17.58
CA VAL A 255 9.77 -2.59 18.64
C VAL A 255 11.14 -3.06 19.06
N PRO A 256 11.56 -2.84 20.34
CA PRO A 256 12.94 -3.08 20.80
C PRO A 256 13.49 -4.48 20.49
N LYS A 257 12.70 -5.53 20.75
CA LYS A 257 13.10 -6.94 20.48
C LYS A 257 13.58 -7.12 19.04
N TYR A 258 12.80 -6.65 18.07
CA TYR A 258 13.10 -6.84 16.65
C TYR A 258 14.12 -5.80 16.15
N SER A 259 14.10 -4.59 16.72
CA SER A 259 15.06 -3.55 16.41
C SER A 259 16.48 -3.97 16.75
N ALA A 260 16.70 -4.60 17.89
CA ALA A 260 18.03 -5.10 18.32
C ALA A 260 18.61 -6.12 17.30
N VAL A 261 17.76 -7.05 16.82
CA VAL A 261 18.19 -8.03 15.80
C VAL A 261 18.52 -7.35 14.48
N LEU A 262 17.70 -6.39 14.04
CA LEU A 262 17.92 -5.67 12.78
C LEU A 262 19.16 -4.79 12.85
N GLU A 263 19.44 -4.14 13.99
CA GLU A 263 20.64 -3.35 14.21
C GLU A 263 21.91 -4.24 14.18
N LYS A 264 21.86 -5.39 14.85
CA LYS A 264 22.93 -6.39 14.79
C LYS A 264 23.21 -6.82 13.34
N LEU A 265 22.15 -7.15 12.58
CA LEU A 265 22.29 -7.51 11.16
C LEU A 265 22.85 -6.36 10.31
N ARG A 266 22.49 -5.11 10.61
CA ARG A 266 23.01 -3.92 9.92
C ARG A 266 24.51 -3.80 10.11
N GLN A 267 24.97 -3.92 11.36
CA GLN A 267 26.40 -3.85 11.71
C GLN A 267 27.20 -5.00 11.11
N GLU A 268 26.73 -6.26 11.31
CA GLU A 268 27.38 -7.46 10.75
C GLU A 268 27.52 -7.44 9.23
N ARG A 269 26.61 -6.73 8.55
CA ARG A 269 26.58 -6.64 7.09
C ARG A 269 27.21 -5.35 6.56
N GLY A 270 27.75 -4.50 7.42
CA GLY A 270 28.47 -3.29 7.03
C GLY A 270 27.62 -2.21 6.38
N VAL A 271 26.29 -2.18 6.65
CA VAL A 271 25.40 -1.13 6.14
C VAL A 271 25.55 0.12 6.99
N GLU A 272 25.81 1.29 6.38
CA GLU A 272 25.81 2.57 7.08
C GLU A 272 24.40 2.89 7.57
N GLY A 273 24.23 3.31 8.84
CA GLY A 273 22.97 3.75 9.42
C GLY A 273 22.98 5.25 9.69
N LEU A 274 22.06 6.00 9.11
CA LEU A 274 21.82 7.41 9.41
C LEU A 274 20.49 7.55 10.13
N PHE A 275 20.52 7.61 11.44
CA PHE A 275 19.33 7.76 12.29
C PHE A 275 18.99 9.23 12.51
N GLY A 276 17.69 9.54 12.67
CA GLY A 276 17.22 10.92 12.81
C GLY A 276 17.36 11.76 11.52
N HIS A 277 17.44 11.11 10.34
CA HIS A 277 17.61 11.74 9.04
C HIS A 277 16.35 11.60 8.19
N ASP A 278 15.61 12.69 8.01
CA ASP A 278 14.39 12.75 7.16
C ASP A 278 14.76 13.31 5.78
N LEU A 279 14.50 12.53 4.72
CA LEU A 279 14.70 12.98 3.33
C LEU A 279 13.64 14.04 3.00
N VAL A 280 14.09 15.22 2.51
CA VAL A 280 13.23 16.36 2.20
C VAL A 280 13.33 16.85 0.76
N GLU A 281 14.45 16.59 0.08
CA GLU A 281 14.67 17.06 -1.30
C GLU A 281 15.60 16.12 -2.08
N ILE A 282 15.32 15.98 -3.37
CA ILE A 282 16.16 15.30 -4.36
C ILE A 282 16.46 16.31 -5.46
N ASN A 283 17.74 16.46 -5.79
CA ASN A 283 18.20 17.32 -6.88
C ASN A 283 19.36 16.64 -7.61
N GLY A 284 19.08 16.10 -8.78
CA GLY A 284 20.03 15.28 -9.56
C GLY A 284 20.48 14.05 -8.75
N ASP A 285 21.78 13.96 -8.49
CA ASP A 285 22.45 12.91 -7.71
C ASP A 285 22.54 13.21 -6.19
N LYS A 286 21.83 14.25 -5.72
CA LYS A 286 21.92 14.73 -4.34
C LYS A 286 20.59 14.52 -3.61
N ALA A 287 20.65 13.88 -2.45
CA ALA A 287 19.61 13.73 -1.47
C ALA A 287 19.87 14.67 -0.28
N THR A 288 18.92 15.56 0.03
CA THR A 288 18.99 16.46 1.18
C THR A 288 18.12 15.93 2.31
N PHE A 289 18.70 15.78 3.47
CA PHE A 289 18.05 15.35 4.70
C PHE A 289 17.93 16.50 5.69
N MET A 290 16.88 16.49 6.50
CA MET A 290 16.83 17.22 7.75
C MET A 290 17.27 16.29 8.89
N ALA A 291 18.34 16.69 9.60
CA ALA A 291 18.85 16.01 10.77
C ALA A 291 19.17 17.01 11.87
N ASN A 292 18.55 16.88 13.05
CA ASN A 292 18.71 17.80 14.17
C ASN A 292 18.52 19.29 13.79
N GLY A 293 17.54 19.56 12.92
CA GLY A 293 17.25 20.93 12.44
C GLY A 293 18.19 21.47 11.37
N GLN A 294 19.20 20.70 10.95
CA GLN A 294 20.16 21.08 9.93
C GLN A 294 19.99 20.28 8.64
N LYS A 295 20.35 20.89 7.50
CA LYS A 295 20.37 20.22 6.21
C LYS A 295 21.69 19.44 6.03
N VAL A 296 21.56 18.15 5.74
CA VAL A 296 22.67 17.24 5.41
C VAL A 296 22.49 16.74 3.99
N VAL A 297 23.49 16.92 3.14
CA VAL A 297 23.46 16.47 1.73
C VAL A 297 24.29 15.22 1.56
N ARG A 298 23.73 14.21 0.89
CA ARG A 298 24.41 12.98 0.48
C ARG A 298 24.28 12.79 -1.03
N ARG A 299 25.34 12.35 -1.67
CA ARG A 299 25.28 11.88 -3.06
C ARG A 299 24.81 10.44 -3.12
N PHE A 300 24.15 10.10 -4.22
CA PHE A 300 23.72 8.72 -4.49
C PHE A 300 23.83 8.38 -5.98
N ASP A 301 24.06 7.11 -6.26
CA ASP A 301 23.96 6.51 -7.59
C ASP A 301 22.69 5.65 -7.70
N LEU A 302 22.08 5.29 -6.56
CA LEU A 302 20.77 4.71 -6.44
C LEU A 302 20.06 5.26 -5.21
N LEU A 303 18.80 5.68 -5.36
CA LEU A 303 17.94 6.10 -4.25
C LEU A 303 16.62 5.34 -4.25
N HIS A 304 16.33 4.63 -3.16
CA HIS A 304 14.98 4.18 -2.85
C HIS A 304 14.36 5.14 -1.84
N ALA A 305 13.38 5.94 -2.28
CA ALA A 305 12.73 6.95 -1.46
C ALA A 305 11.41 6.46 -0.88
N THR A 306 11.21 6.69 0.42
CA THR A 306 9.92 6.49 1.10
C THR A 306 9.35 7.84 1.47
N PRO A 307 8.21 8.25 0.88
CA PRO A 307 7.56 9.53 1.19
C PRO A 307 6.83 9.48 2.52
N LYS A 308 6.48 10.64 3.07
CA LYS A 308 5.56 10.74 4.21
C LYS A 308 4.17 10.30 3.81
N MET A 309 3.40 9.84 4.79
CA MET A 309 2.04 9.36 4.60
C MET A 309 1.14 9.93 5.68
N GLY A 310 -0.14 10.06 5.38
CA GLY A 310 -1.10 10.60 6.32
C GLY A 310 -2.54 10.40 5.88
N PRO A 311 -3.51 10.90 6.66
CA PRO A 311 -4.92 10.80 6.33
C PRO A 311 -5.24 11.47 5.00
N HIS A 312 -6.24 10.95 4.29
CA HIS A 312 -6.81 11.63 3.13
C HIS A 312 -7.41 12.98 3.55
N ALA A 313 -7.33 13.99 2.68
CA ALA A 313 -7.81 15.34 2.97
C ALA A 313 -9.29 15.36 3.39
N PHE A 314 -10.15 14.59 2.70
CA PHE A 314 -11.59 14.52 3.01
C PHE A 314 -11.89 13.89 4.38
N VAL A 315 -10.98 13.06 4.93
CA VAL A 315 -11.06 12.55 6.31
C VAL A 315 -10.56 13.61 7.28
N LYS A 316 -9.37 14.16 7.01
CA LYS A 316 -8.70 15.15 7.88
C LYS A 316 -9.55 16.40 8.12
N SER A 317 -10.28 16.86 7.09
CA SER A 317 -11.16 18.04 7.18
C SER A 317 -12.56 17.72 7.68
N SER A 318 -12.87 16.46 7.97
CA SER A 318 -14.19 16.03 8.40
C SER A 318 -14.39 16.16 9.92
N PRO A 319 -15.64 16.21 10.41
CA PRO A 319 -15.93 16.17 11.84
C PRO A 319 -15.51 14.86 12.52
N LEU A 320 -15.19 13.80 11.72
CA LEU A 320 -14.78 12.49 12.24
C LEU A 320 -13.30 12.43 12.64
N ALA A 321 -12.52 13.46 12.31
CA ALA A 321 -11.08 13.44 12.51
C ALA A 321 -10.67 13.88 13.93
N ASN A 322 -9.66 13.21 14.48
CA ASN A 322 -8.92 13.72 15.63
C ASN A 322 -7.92 14.83 15.19
N GLU A 323 -7.15 15.39 16.13
CA GLU A 323 -6.17 16.45 15.87
C GLU A 323 -5.10 16.03 14.83
N ALA A 324 -4.74 14.76 14.76
CA ALA A 324 -3.81 14.22 13.76
C ALA A 324 -4.44 13.97 12.39
N GLY A 325 -5.77 14.14 12.26
CA GLY A 325 -6.53 13.97 11.03
C GLY A 325 -6.99 12.54 10.73
N TYR A 326 -6.82 11.59 11.64
CA TYR A 326 -7.34 10.23 11.55
C TYR A 326 -8.75 10.15 12.14
N VAL A 327 -9.55 9.16 11.71
CA VAL A 327 -10.87 8.90 12.30
C VAL A 327 -10.71 8.58 13.79
N ASP A 328 -11.32 9.37 14.65
CA ASP A 328 -11.15 9.30 16.12
C ASP A 328 -11.97 8.17 16.73
N VAL A 329 -11.33 7.02 16.93
CA VAL A 329 -11.97 5.83 17.48
C VAL A 329 -11.38 5.43 18.83
N ASP A 330 -12.18 4.73 19.60
CA ASP A 330 -11.74 4.02 20.80
C ASP A 330 -10.83 2.83 20.40
N ASP A 331 -9.72 2.68 21.10
CA ASP A 331 -8.66 1.76 20.74
C ASP A 331 -9.07 0.28 20.87
N ALA A 332 -10.02 -0.03 21.75
CA ALA A 332 -10.48 -1.39 21.99
C ALA A 332 -11.65 -1.77 21.09
N THR A 333 -12.63 -0.89 20.93
CA THR A 333 -13.88 -1.19 20.25
C THR A 333 -13.91 -0.83 18.77
N LEU A 334 -13.04 0.07 18.31
CA LEU A 334 -12.96 0.67 16.97
C LEU A 334 -14.17 1.55 16.63
N ARG A 335 -14.97 1.91 17.64
CA ARG A 335 -16.12 2.79 17.55
C ARG A 335 -15.67 4.24 17.67
N HIS A 336 -16.27 5.15 16.92
CA HIS A 336 -15.97 6.57 17.00
C HIS A 336 -16.35 7.12 18.39
N LYS A 337 -15.46 7.95 18.97
CA LYS A 337 -15.65 8.44 20.34
C LYS A 337 -16.86 9.36 20.54
N LYS A 338 -17.30 10.05 19.47
CA LYS A 338 -18.45 10.98 19.52
C LYS A 338 -19.73 10.38 18.94
N TRP A 339 -19.67 9.71 17.78
CA TRP A 339 -20.84 9.16 17.08
C TRP A 339 -20.89 7.64 17.22
N SER A 340 -21.91 7.19 17.94
CA SER A 340 -22.03 5.78 18.33
C SER A 340 -22.28 4.82 17.17
N ASN A 341 -22.71 5.32 16.01
CA ASN A 341 -22.94 4.56 14.79
C ASN A 341 -21.84 4.74 13.72
N VAL A 342 -20.67 5.28 14.11
CA VAL A 342 -19.52 5.45 13.23
C VAL A 342 -18.38 4.59 13.70
N TRP A 343 -17.69 3.92 12.78
CA TRP A 343 -16.64 2.95 13.02
C TRP A 343 -15.46 3.18 12.08
N SER A 344 -14.24 2.83 12.49
CA SER A 344 -13.10 2.83 11.58
C SER A 344 -12.11 1.73 11.88
N ALA A 345 -11.50 1.19 10.83
CA ALA A 345 -10.43 0.21 10.91
C ALA A 345 -9.38 0.43 9.79
N GLY A 346 -8.26 -0.25 9.89
CA GLY A 346 -7.13 -0.09 8.98
C GLY A 346 -6.41 1.24 9.16
N ASP A 347 -5.77 1.69 8.11
CA ASP A 347 -4.82 2.80 8.19
C ASP A 347 -5.51 4.16 8.46
N ALA A 348 -6.80 4.30 8.13
CA ALA A 348 -7.57 5.52 8.35
C ALA A 348 -7.88 5.83 9.82
N SER A 349 -7.87 4.81 10.69
CA SER A 349 -8.22 4.92 12.10
C SER A 349 -7.09 5.54 12.95
N SER A 350 -7.45 6.17 14.07
CA SER A 350 -6.52 6.76 15.04
C SER A 350 -5.75 5.74 15.87
N LEU A 351 -5.98 4.45 15.68
CA LEU A 351 -5.39 3.36 16.48
C LEU A 351 -3.86 3.46 16.56
N PRO A 352 -3.26 3.46 17.76
CA PRO A 352 -1.82 3.60 17.97
C PRO A 352 -1.06 2.28 17.70
N THR A 353 -1.22 1.76 16.49
CA THR A 353 -0.56 0.54 16.02
C THR A 353 0.00 0.72 14.61
N SER A 354 0.90 -0.17 14.20
CA SER A 354 1.46 -0.13 12.83
C SER A 354 0.38 -0.37 11.78
N LYS A 355 0.37 0.45 10.74
CA LYS A 355 -0.55 0.37 9.60
C LYS A 355 -0.19 -0.83 8.72
N THR A 356 -0.82 -1.98 8.95
CA THR A 356 -0.50 -3.24 8.25
C THR A 356 -1.76 -4.03 7.87
N ALA A 357 -1.65 -4.88 6.84
CA ALA A 357 -2.73 -5.82 6.49
C ALA A 357 -3.02 -6.82 7.63
N ALA A 358 -2.02 -7.19 8.41
CA ALA A 358 -2.20 -8.07 9.55
C ALA A 358 -3.04 -7.43 10.67
N ALA A 359 -2.85 -6.13 10.94
CA ALA A 359 -3.69 -5.40 11.89
C ALA A 359 -5.17 -5.46 11.47
N ILE A 360 -5.44 -5.28 10.17
CA ILE A 360 -6.82 -5.35 9.62
C ILE A 360 -7.46 -6.71 9.90
N THR A 361 -6.73 -7.82 9.83
CA THR A 361 -7.29 -9.16 10.11
C THR A 361 -7.78 -9.32 11.55
N ALA A 362 -7.18 -8.60 12.49
CA ALA A 362 -7.59 -8.61 13.90
C ALA A 362 -8.64 -7.54 14.21
N GLN A 363 -8.58 -6.38 13.53
CA GLN A 363 -9.52 -5.27 13.70
C GLN A 363 -10.90 -5.60 13.14
N SER A 364 -10.97 -6.16 11.92
CA SER A 364 -12.25 -6.37 11.23
C SER A 364 -13.26 -7.22 12.02
N PRO A 365 -12.91 -8.37 12.57
CA PRO A 365 -13.87 -9.16 13.36
C PRO A 365 -14.31 -8.46 14.65
N VAL A 366 -13.43 -7.66 15.28
CA VAL A 366 -13.79 -6.86 16.45
C VAL A 366 -14.81 -5.79 16.09
N LEU A 367 -14.54 -5.03 15.03
CA LEU A 367 -15.46 -3.99 14.53
C LEU A 367 -16.81 -4.61 14.18
N VAL A 368 -16.83 -5.71 13.41
CA VAL A 368 -18.08 -6.37 12.98
C VAL A 368 -18.91 -6.83 14.17
N GLN A 369 -18.31 -7.47 15.17
CA GLN A 369 -19.03 -7.93 16.36
C GLN A 369 -19.66 -6.77 17.14
N ASN A 370 -18.90 -5.69 17.36
CA ASN A 370 -19.37 -4.52 18.09
C ASN A 370 -20.45 -3.76 17.30
N LEU A 371 -20.28 -3.60 15.97
CA LEU A 371 -21.26 -2.97 15.09
C LEU A 371 -22.60 -3.74 15.12
N LEU A 372 -22.56 -5.08 15.05
CA LEU A 372 -23.78 -5.90 15.11
C LEU A 372 -24.50 -5.77 16.45
N LYS A 373 -23.74 -5.66 17.55
CA LYS A 373 -24.32 -5.38 18.87
C LYS A 373 -25.01 -4.02 18.93
N ALA A 374 -24.39 -3.01 18.35
CA ALA A 374 -24.99 -1.68 18.25
C ALA A 374 -26.29 -1.71 17.42
N MET A 375 -26.33 -2.47 16.32
CA MET A 375 -27.55 -2.63 15.51
C MET A 375 -28.67 -3.40 16.26
N GLU A 376 -28.34 -4.18 17.28
CA GLU A 376 -29.33 -4.84 18.16
C GLU A 376 -29.84 -3.92 19.30
N GLY A 377 -29.44 -2.64 19.31
CA GLY A 377 -29.78 -1.70 20.39
C GLY A 377 -28.99 -1.93 21.68
N LYS A 378 -27.90 -2.69 21.62
CA LYS A 378 -27.03 -3.02 22.75
C LYS A 378 -25.75 -2.19 22.73
N ASP A 379 -25.88 -0.91 22.59
CA ASP A 379 -24.79 0.05 22.39
C ASP A 379 -23.74 0.07 23.50
N ASN A 380 -24.11 -0.31 24.72
CA ASN A 380 -23.22 -0.33 25.88
C ASN A 380 -22.51 -1.67 26.07
N GLU A 381 -22.82 -2.69 25.26
CA GLU A 381 -22.17 -4.00 25.35
C GLU A 381 -20.96 -4.05 24.41
N VAL A 382 -19.77 -4.30 24.96
CA VAL A 382 -18.55 -4.58 24.20
C VAL A 382 -18.50 -6.07 23.88
N ALA A 383 -18.79 -6.44 22.63
CA ALA A 383 -18.79 -7.84 22.20
C ALA A 383 -17.36 -8.38 21.99
N ALA A 384 -16.43 -7.52 21.58
CA ALA A 384 -15.03 -7.87 21.33
C ALA A 384 -14.12 -6.66 21.54
N ALA A 385 -12.87 -6.92 21.93
CA ALA A 385 -11.85 -5.89 22.10
C ALA A 385 -10.60 -6.19 21.26
N TYR A 386 -10.07 -5.13 20.63
CA TYR A 386 -8.81 -5.15 19.91
C TYR A 386 -7.68 -4.76 20.84
N ASP A 387 -6.59 -5.51 20.84
CA ASP A 387 -5.44 -5.29 21.73
C ASP A 387 -4.23 -4.66 21.03
N GLY A 388 -4.41 -4.17 19.79
CA GLY A 388 -3.33 -3.57 19.01
C GLY A 388 -2.52 -4.55 18.17
N TYR A 389 -2.94 -5.83 18.06
CA TYR A 389 -2.21 -6.84 17.29
C TYR A 389 -1.89 -6.37 15.89
N THR A 390 -0.63 -6.52 15.52
CA THR A 390 -0.12 -6.26 14.18
C THR A 390 1.05 -7.20 13.88
N SER A 391 1.37 -7.33 12.59
CA SER A 391 2.51 -8.14 12.17
C SER A 391 3.25 -7.49 11.00
N CYS A 392 4.56 -7.58 11.04
CA CYS A 392 5.45 -7.15 9.97
C CYS A 392 6.43 -8.28 9.63
N PRO A 393 6.18 -9.10 8.60
CA PRO A 393 7.15 -10.06 8.10
C PRO A 393 8.31 -9.33 7.44
N LEU A 394 9.43 -9.17 8.18
CA LEU A 394 10.61 -8.41 7.77
C LEU A 394 11.56 -9.30 6.98
N LEU A 395 11.62 -9.08 5.65
CA LEU A 395 12.65 -9.66 4.81
C LEU A 395 14.03 -9.12 5.25
N THR A 396 14.95 -10.01 5.55
CA THR A 396 16.34 -9.71 5.89
C THR A 396 17.32 -10.29 4.87
N GLY A 397 16.83 -10.63 3.68
CA GLY A 397 17.50 -11.24 2.55
C GLY A 397 16.59 -12.24 1.86
N GLU A 398 17.02 -12.79 0.74
CA GLU A 398 16.29 -13.86 0.06
C GLU A 398 16.24 -15.11 0.95
N LYS A 399 15.06 -15.72 1.03
CA LYS A 399 14.76 -16.88 1.90
C LYS A 399 14.95 -16.64 3.40
N LYS A 400 15.02 -15.37 3.83
CA LYS A 400 15.19 -14.99 5.24
C LYS A 400 14.16 -13.95 5.64
N VAL A 401 13.24 -14.31 6.53
CA VAL A 401 12.22 -13.42 7.10
C VAL A 401 12.21 -13.56 8.61
N LEU A 402 12.31 -12.45 9.31
CA LEU A 402 11.98 -12.26 10.71
C LEU A 402 10.49 -11.91 10.79
N LEU A 403 9.73 -12.60 11.64
CA LEU A 403 8.30 -12.37 11.78
C LEU A 403 8.00 -11.55 13.04
N ALA A 404 8.00 -10.22 12.89
CA ALA A 404 7.64 -9.33 13.99
C ALA A 404 6.14 -9.34 14.20
N GLU A 405 5.69 -9.81 15.37
CA GLU A 405 4.30 -9.74 15.82
C GLU A 405 4.25 -9.08 17.20
N PHE A 406 3.39 -8.08 17.33
CA PHE A 406 3.28 -7.30 18.55
C PHE A 406 1.89 -6.66 18.68
N LYS A 407 1.60 -6.13 19.86
CA LYS A 407 0.38 -5.41 20.19
C LYS A 407 0.70 -3.97 20.64
N TYR A 408 -0.29 -3.26 21.18
CA TYR A 408 -0.10 -1.91 21.69
C TYR A 408 1.15 -1.79 22.56
N ALA A 409 1.74 -0.61 22.59
CA ALA A 409 3.00 -0.30 23.26
C ALA A 409 4.22 -1.12 22.78
N GLY A 410 4.15 -1.74 21.58
CA GLY A 410 5.24 -2.54 21.05
C GLY A 410 5.52 -3.84 21.78
N VAL A 411 4.56 -4.32 22.58
CA VAL A 411 4.70 -5.57 23.34
C VAL A 411 4.65 -6.76 22.39
N PRO A 412 5.68 -7.63 22.32
CA PRO A 412 5.68 -8.81 21.46
C PRO A 412 4.49 -9.74 21.74
N LYS A 413 3.84 -10.22 20.67
CA LYS A 413 2.73 -11.17 20.71
C LYS A 413 2.91 -12.18 19.59
N GLU A 414 3.80 -13.14 19.79
CA GLU A 414 4.29 -14.05 18.76
C GLU A 414 3.39 -15.29 18.67
N THR A 415 2.82 -15.52 17.49
CA THR A 415 1.93 -16.67 17.21
C THR A 415 2.70 -17.98 17.29
N PHE A 416 3.82 -18.09 16.61
CA PHE A 416 4.62 -19.32 16.58
C PHE A 416 5.48 -19.48 17.82
N GLY A 417 5.97 -18.39 18.41
CA GLY A 417 6.75 -18.41 19.65
C GLY A 417 5.94 -18.94 20.83
N SER A 418 4.60 -18.76 20.82
CA SER A 418 3.71 -19.29 21.86
C SER A 418 3.26 -20.74 21.62
N THR A 419 3.34 -21.24 20.35
CA THR A 419 2.80 -22.57 19.98
C THR A 419 3.87 -23.61 19.70
N VAL A 420 5.08 -23.18 19.33
CA VAL A 420 6.20 -24.06 18.99
C VAL A 420 7.34 -23.83 19.99
N PRO A 421 7.63 -24.80 20.89
CA PRO A 421 8.70 -24.64 21.88
C PRO A 421 10.05 -24.24 21.24
N GLY A 422 10.70 -23.23 21.81
CA GLY A 422 12.02 -22.75 21.35
C GLY A 422 12.00 -21.97 20.03
N MET A 423 10.85 -21.65 19.45
CA MET A 423 10.77 -20.84 18.24
C MET A 423 10.82 -19.35 18.58
N ASP A 424 11.97 -18.71 18.35
CA ASP A 424 12.08 -17.25 18.36
C ASP A 424 11.77 -16.69 16.98
N GLN A 425 10.72 -15.84 16.88
CA GLN A 425 10.31 -15.21 15.63
C GLN A 425 11.20 -14.03 15.22
N ALA A 426 12.04 -13.53 16.13
CA ALA A 426 13.07 -12.55 15.80
C ALA A 426 14.25 -13.16 15.01
N THR A 427 14.38 -14.48 15.01
CA THR A 427 15.36 -15.18 14.18
C THR A 427 14.86 -15.30 12.74
N PRO A 428 15.61 -14.81 11.73
CA PRO A 428 15.22 -14.95 10.33
C PRO A 428 15.15 -16.40 9.85
N ARG A 429 13.95 -16.82 9.33
CA ARG A 429 13.69 -18.21 8.91
C ARG A 429 13.16 -18.28 7.48
N MET A 430 13.46 -19.40 6.81
CA MET A 430 12.98 -19.68 5.46
C MET A 430 11.47 -19.99 5.45
N ALA A 431 10.92 -20.63 6.48
CA ALA A 431 9.48 -20.89 6.58
C ALA A 431 8.67 -19.59 6.53
N PHE A 432 9.08 -18.56 7.27
CA PHE A 432 8.44 -17.24 7.25
C PHE A 432 8.57 -16.50 5.91
N TYR A 433 9.63 -16.81 5.15
CA TYR A 433 9.77 -16.31 3.78
C TYR A 433 8.68 -16.86 2.85
N TYR A 434 8.40 -18.15 2.89
CA TYR A 434 7.33 -18.73 2.09
C TYR A 434 5.95 -18.28 2.55
N LEU A 435 5.74 -18.09 3.87
CA LEU A 435 4.52 -17.44 4.36
C LEU A 435 4.33 -16.07 3.71
N LYS A 436 5.37 -15.21 3.73
CA LYS A 436 5.28 -13.86 3.14
C LYS A 436 5.14 -13.88 1.63
N LYS A 437 5.93 -14.70 0.94
CA LYS A 437 6.03 -14.66 -0.52
C LYS A 437 4.84 -15.33 -1.20
N ASP A 438 4.37 -16.45 -0.68
CA ASP A 438 3.41 -17.30 -1.36
C ASP A 438 2.08 -17.42 -0.63
N PHE A 439 2.10 -17.73 0.68
CA PHE A 439 0.88 -17.95 1.44
C PHE A 439 0.05 -16.67 1.65
N PHE A 440 0.66 -15.56 2.10
CA PHE A 440 -0.10 -14.35 2.39
C PHE A 440 -0.74 -13.71 1.15
N PRO A 441 -0.11 -13.62 -0.03
CA PRO A 441 -0.81 -13.17 -1.24
C PRO A 441 -1.97 -14.06 -1.65
N TRP A 442 -1.82 -15.38 -1.50
CA TRP A 442 -2.85 -16.35 -1.81
C TRP A 442 -4.05 -16.25 -0.85
N VAL A 443 -3.80 -16.30 0.47
CA VAL A 443 -4.87 -16.22 1.47
C VAL A 443 -5.58 -14.88 1.46
N TYR A 444 -4.87 -13.81 1.10
CA TYR A 444 -5.41 -12.46 0.99
C TYR A 444 -6.57 -12.40 -0.02
N TYR A 445 -6.33 -12.80 -1.27
CA TYR A 445 -7.35 -12.73 -2.30
C TYR A 445 -8.40 -13.85 -2.20
N LYS A 446 -7.99 -15.03 -1.76
CA LYS A 446 -8.92 -16.16 -1.70
C LYS A 446 -9.89 -16.07 -0.52
N TYR A 447 -9.44 -15.51 0.61
CA TYR A 447 -10.17 -15.58 1.87
C TYR A 447 -10.29 -14.25 2.62
N MET A 448 -9.19 -13.49 2.80
CA MET A 448 -9.20 -12.30 3.64
C MET A 448 -10.15 -11.22 3.11
N VAL A 449 -10.02 -10.82 1.85
CA VAL A 449 -10.91 -9.80 1.25
C VAL A 449 -12.35 -10.27 1.11
N LYS A 450 -12.61 -11.57 1.28
CA LYS A 450 -13.94 -12.18 1.32
C LYS A 450 -14.47 -12.43 2.73
N GLY A 451 -13.81 -11.83 3.75
CA GLY A 451 -14.26 -11.91 5.13
C GLY A 451 -14.11 -13.29 5.79
N GLN A 452 -13.22 -14.14 5.29
CA GLN A 452 -13.11 -15.55 5.72
C GLN A 452 -11.84 -15.88 6.47
N TRP A 453 -10.93 -14.91 6.66
CA TRP A 453 -9.66 -15.16 7.35
C TRP A 453 -9.31 -14.04 8.32
N GLY A 454 -9.09 -14.42 9.58
CA GLY A 454 -8.79 -13.55 10.73
C GLY A 454 -7.31 -13.54 11.14
N GLY A 455 -6.38 -13.77 10.21
CA GLY A 455 -4.96 -13.81 10.55
C GLY A 455 -4.60 -14.98 11.47
N PRO A 456 -3.87 -14.75 12.58
CA PRO A 456 -3.48 -15.80 13.52
C PRO A 456 -4.64 -16.56 14.16
N LYS A 457 -5.83 -15.94 14.22
CA LYS A 457 -7.05 -16.59 14.70
C LYS A 457 -7.62 -17.63 13.71
N GLY A 458 -7.02 -17.72 12.51
CA GLY A 458 -7.41 -18.68 11.50
C GLY A 458 -8.65 -18.27 10.71
N TRP A 459 -9.46 -19.27 10.35
CA TRP A 459 -10.63 -19.11 9.50
C TRP A 459 -11.82 -18.55 10.30
N ILE A 460 -12.50 -17.53 9.72
CA ILE A 460 -13.75 -16.97 10.23
C ILE A 460 -14.88 -17.80 9.62
N ARG A 461 -15.70 -18.43 10.47
CA ARG A 461 -16.86 -19.25 10.09
C ARG A 461 -18.10 -18.40 9.84
#